data_1bd767e8ffdf0a12864f1972d06a0528
#
_entry.id   1bd767e8ffdf0a12864f1972d06a0528
#
_cell.length_a   1.000
_cell.length_b   1.000
_cell.length_c   1.000
_cell.angle_alpha   90.00
_cell.angle_beta   90.00
_cell.angle_gamma   90.00
#
_symmetry.space_group_name_H-M   'P 1'
#
loop_
_entity.id
_entity.type
_entity.pdbx_description
1 polymer ?
#
loop_
_entity_poly.entity_id
_entity_poly.type
_entity_poly.pdbx_seq_one_letter_code
_entity_poly.pdbx_strand_id
1 'polypeptide(L)'
;MYNEEEKMYKKVVVFGGGTGSSYLLKGLKDFPVDITAVITVSDNGRSTGKLRKEFNTPAVGDIRKVITALSEIDDPIKKMVEYRFNTSSDLNGHAVGNLILTAMLDITGS
;
A
#
# COMPACT_ATOMS: atom_id res chain seq x y z
N MET A 1 -20.22 -25.84 -1.78
CA MET A 1 -19.11 -26.69 -1.36
C MET A 1 -17.83 -25.86 -1.37
N TYR A 2 -17.14 -25.84 -0.30
CA TYR A 2 -15.91 -25.06 -0.24
C TYR A 2 -14.71 -25.92 -0.65
N ASN A 3 -13.64 -25.24 -1.04
CA ASN A 3 -12.40 -25.85 -1.45
C ASN A 3 -11.66 -26.40 -0.22
N GLU A 4 -11.20 -27.63 -0.26
CA GLU A 4 -10.44 -28.22 0.85
C GLU A 4 -9.13 -27.46 1.11
N GLU A 5 -8.54 -26.83 0.10
CA GLU A 5 -7.36 -26.00 0.26
C GLU A 5 -7.60 -24.82 1.20
N GLU A 6 -8.79 -24.24 1.18
CA GLU A 6 -9.13 -23.12 2.08
C GLU A 6 -9.09 -23.54 3.56
N LYS A 7 -9.43 -24.78 3.88
CA LYS A 7 -9.37 -25.32 5.23
C LYS A 7 -7.95 -25.42 5.74
N MET A 8 -6.99 -25.63 4.85
CA MET A 8 -5.60 -25.88 5.19
C MET A 8 -4.80 -24.61 5.33
N TYR A 9 -5.35 -23.47 4.91
CA TYR A 9 -4.67 -22.19 5.01
C TYR A 9 -4.65 -21.71 6.45
N LYS A 10 -3.45 -21.53 6.97
CA LYS A 10 -3.26 -20.88 8.26
C LYS A 10 -3.49 -19.40 8.13
N LYS A 11 -4.13 -18.83 9.14
CA LYS A 11 -4.33 -17.39 9.23
C LYS A 11 -3.12 -16.75 9.88
N VAL A 12 -2.58 -15.74 9.20
CA VAL A 12 -1.41 -15.00 9.68
C VAL A 12 -1.78 -13.53 9.79
N VAL A 13 -1.52 -12.93 10.94
CA VAL A 13 -1.72 -11.50 11.16
C VAL A 13 -0.36 -10.84 11.28
N VAL A 14 -0.11 -9.83 10.45
CA VAL A 14 1.14 -9.06 10.44
C VAL A 14 0.86 -7.66 10.96
N PHE A 15 1.53 -7.27 12.03
CA PHE A 15 1.45 -5.91 12.60
C PHE A 15 2.75 -5.18 12.29
N GLY A 16 2.65 -3.91 11.91
CA GLY A 16 3.85 -3.09 11.75
C GLY A 16 3.65 -1.82 10.94
N GLY A 17 4.76 -1.20 10.59
CA GLY A 17 4.79 -0.05 9.71
C GLY A 17 4.82 -0.48 8.24
N GLY A 18 4.66 0.49 7.31
CA GLY A 18 4.54 0.20 5.88
C GLY A 18 5.76 -0.47 5.27
N THR A 19 6.97 0.02 5.58
CA THR A 19 8.20 -0.47 4.93
C THR A 19 8.58 -1.89 5.38
N GLY A 20 8.74 -2.09 6.67
CA GLY A 20 9.13 -3.41 7.21
C GLY A 20 8.08 -4.47 6.92
N SER A 21 6.82 -4.14 7.13
CA SER A 21 5.71 -5.05 6.87
C SER A 21 5.59 -5.42 5.39
N SER A 22 5.85 -4.47 4.48
CA SER A 22 5.76 -4.76 3.04
C SER A 22 6.78 -5.81 2.60
N TYR A 23 7.99 -5.80 3.14
CA TYR A 23 8.98 -6.84 2.86
C TYR A 23 8.51 -8.21 3.33
N LEU A 24 8.01 -8.28 4.55
CA LEU A 24 7.50 -9.54 5.11
C LEU A 24 6.29 -10.06 4.31
N LEU A 25 5.34 -9.20 4.01
CA LEU A 25 4.14 -9.55 3.26
C LEU A 25 4.46 -10.03 1.86
N LYS A 26 5.42 -9.39 1.20
CA LYS A 26 5.87 -9.79 -0.13
C LYS A 26 6.44 -11.22 -0.13
N GLY A 27 7.15 -11.60 0.92
CA GLY A 27 7.64 -12.96 1.10
C GLY A 27 6.53 -13.95 1.45
N LEU A 28 5.57 -13.55 2.29
CA LEU A 28 4.49 -14.43 2.76
C LEU A 28 3.43 -14.72 1.69
N LYS A 29 3.21 -13.82 0.74
CA LYS A 29 2.11 -13.98 -0.23
C LYS A 29 2.20 -15.24 -1.08
N ASP A 30 3.40 -15.78 -1.26
CA ASP A 30 3.63 -16.99 -2.05
C ASP A 30 3.44 -18.28 -1.25
N PHE A 31 3.18 -18.19 0.05
CA PHE A 31 2.87 -19.32 0.90
C PHE A 31 1.35 -19.52 1.01
N PRO A 32 0.90 -20.76 1.29
CA PRO A 32 -0.52 -21.05 1.44
C PRO A 32 -1.05 -20.56 2.79
N VAL A 33 -1.09 -19.25 2.96
CA VAL A 33 -1.54 -18.59 4.19
C VAL A 33 -2.58 -17.52 3.86
N ASP A 34 -3.52 -17.34 4.78
CA ASP A 34 -4.51 -16.27 4.72
C ASP A 34 -3.97 -15.10 5.54
N ILE A 35 -3.59 -14.03 4.85
CA ILE A 35 -2.86 -12.91 5.44
C ILE A 35 -3.80 -11.76 5.78
N THR A 36 -3.69 -11.27 7.01
CA THR A 36 -4.28 -9.99 7.42
C THR A 36 -3.16 -9.06 7.86
N ALA A 37 -3.08 -7.89 7.25
CA ALA A 37 -2.08 -6.89 7.61
C ALA A 37 -2.71 -5.77 8.42
N VAL A 38 -2.15 -5.47 9.59
CA VAL A 38 -2.55 -4.34 10.43
C VAL A 38 -1.39 -3.37 10.45
N ILE A 39 -1.54 -2.26 9.74
CA ILE A 39 -0.45 -1.35 9.44
C ILE A 39 -0.68 0.00 10.11
N THR A 40 0.38 0.51 10.76
CA THR A 40 0.37 1.89 11.25
C THR A 40 0.46 2.85 10.06
N VAL A 41 -0.38 3.87 10.08
CA VAL A 41 -0.48 4.84 8.98
C VAL A 41 -0.05 6.24 9.45
N SER A 42 1.16 6.33 9.95
CA SER A 42 1.69 7.54 10.58
C SER A 42 2.85 8.20 9.83
N ASP A 43 3.26 7.66 8.68
CA ASP A 43 4.34 8.24 7.88
C ASP A 43 4.01 9.66 7.44
N ASN A 44 4.99 10.56 7.56
CA ASN A 44 4.92 11.96 7.15
C ASN A 44 6.02 12.31 6.12
N GLY A 45 6.57 11.30 5.44
CA GLY A 45 7.55 11.54 4.41
C GLY A 45 7.01 12.37 3.24
N ARG A 46 7.87 12.94 2.48
CA ARG A 46 7.67 13.78 1.29
C ARG A 46 6.24 13.87 0.72
N SER A 47 5.88 12.95 -0.18
CA SER A 47 4.58 12.91 -0.86
C SER A 47 3.45 12.68 0.15
N THR A 48 3.59 11.67 1.00
CA THR A 48 2.60 11.32 2.01
C THR A 48 2.33 12.46 2.97
N GLY A 49 3.38 13.12 3.46
CA GLY A 49 3.25 14.24 4.39
C GLY A 49 2.52 15.42 3.77
N LYS A 50 2.85 15.77 2.53
CA LYS A 50 2.17 16.85 1.80
C LYS A 50 0.68 16.54 1.58
N LEU A 51 0.35 15.33 1.17
CA LEU A 51 -1.03 14.90 0.92
C LEU A 51 -1.85 14.87 2.21
N ARG A 52 -1.26 14.41 3.31
CA ARG A 52 -1.91 14.45 4.63
C ARG A 52 -2.25 15.86 5.04
N LYS A 53 -1.34 16.79 4.78
CA LYS A 53 -1.52 18.20 5.15
C LYS A 53 -2.59 18.88 4.30
N GLU A 54 -2.65 18.62 3.00
CA GLU A 54 -3.59 19.25 2.08
C GLU A 54 -4.98 18.63 2.14
N PHE A 55 -5.07 17.31 2.24
CA PHE A 55 -6.32 16.56 2.07
C PHE A 55 -6.79 15.87 3.34
N ASN A 56 -6.08 16.02 4.44
CA ASN A 56 -6.40 15.35 5.70
C ASN A 56 -6.58 13.83 5.54
N THR A 57 -5.70 13.21 4.77
CA THR A 57 -5.71 11.76 4.53
C THR A 57 -4.87 11.02 5.56
N PRO A 58 -5.07 9.70 5.72
CA PRO A 58 -4.09 8.87 6.41
C PRO A 58 -2.78 8.80 5.62
N ALA A 59 -1.78 8.11 6.15
CA ALA A 59 -0.49 7.94 5.50
C ALA A 59 -0.62 7.02 4.28
N VAL A 60 -1.02 7.56 3.13
CA VAL A 60 -1.27 6.79 1.91
C VAL A 60 -0.05 6.03 1.41
N GLY A 61 1.17 6.52 1.69
CA GLY A 61 2.40 5.81 1.34
C GLY A 61 2.53 4.46 2.03
N ASP A 62 2.18 4.38 3.32
CA ASP A 62 2.16 3.11 4.05
C ASP A 62 1.15 2.14 3.44
N ILE A 63 -0.04 2.63 3.16
CA ILE A 63 -1.11 1.85 2.53
C ILE A 63 -0.68 1.35 1.15
N ARG A 64 -0.12 2.23 0.33
CA ARG A 64 0.38 1.90 -1.00
C ARG A 64 1.42 0.77 -0.96
N LYS A 65 2.40 0.86 -0.05
CA LYS A 65 3.45 -0.15 0.09
C LYS A 65 2.88 -1.53 0.39
N VAL A 66 1.91 -1.59 1.28
CA VAL A 66 1.28 -2.85 1.68
C VAL A 66 0.41 -3.41 0.55
N ILE A 67 -0.39 -2.60 -0.09
CA ILE A 67 -1.21 -3.03 -1.23
C ILE A 67 -0.33 -3.57 -2.34
N THR A 68 0.75 -2.86 -2.68
CA THR A 68 1.69 -3.29 -3.72
C THR A 68 2.36 -4.61 -3.35
N ALA A 69 2.75 -4.78 -2.07
CA ALA A 69 3.40 -6.00 -1.60
C ALA A 69 2.50 -7.22 -1.70
N LEU A 70 1.20 -7.06 -1.43
CA LEU A 70 0.22 -8.15 -1.45
C LEU A 70 -0.38 -8.38 -2.84
N SER A 71 -0.23 -7.45 -3.76
CA SER A 71 -0.83 -7.53 -5.10
C SER A 71 -0.04 -8.45 -6.02
N GLU A 72 -0.74 -9.07 -6.96
CA GLU A 72 -0.17 -9.83 -8.07
C GLU A 72 -0.24 -9.04 -9.37
N ILE A 73 -0.02 -7.73 -9.29
CA ILE A 73 -0.06 -6.85 -10.45
C ILE A 73 1.20 -7.03 -11.30
N ASP A 74 1.04 -6.85 -12.61
CA ASP A 74 2.15 -6.92 -13.55
C ASP A 74 3.17 -5.80 -13.32
N ASP A 75 4.44 -6.07 -13.67
CA ASP A 75 5.54 -5.14 -13.49
C ASP A 75 5.28 -3.73 -14.05
N PRO A 76 4.72 -3.56 -15.27
CA PRO A 76 4.43 -2.23 -15.79
C PRO A 76 3.47 -1.43 -14.91
N ILE A 77 2.42 -2.08 -14.40
CA ILE A 77 1.44 -1.43 -13.51
C ILE A 77 2.07 -1.13 -12.16
N LYS A 78 2.86 -2.05 -11.64
CA LYS A 78 3.59 -1.85 -10.39
C LYS A 78 4.54 -0.65 -10.48
N LYS A 79 5.31 -0.56 -11.57
CA LYS A 79 6.20 0.58 -11.83
C LYS A 79 5.44 1.89 -11.93
N MET A 80 4.27 1.88 -12.54
CA MET A 80 3.41 3.07 -12.62
C MET A 80 2.94 3.51 -11.23
N VAL A 81 2.47 2.60 -10.42
CA VAL A 81 1.98 2.90 -9.05
C VAL A 81 3.11 3.45 -8.17
N GLU A 82 4.31 2.94 -8.34
CA GLU A 82 5.48 3.34 -7.56
C GLU A 82 6.25 4.53 -8.17
N TYR A 83 5.88 4.96 -9.38
CA TYR A 83 6.55 6.05 -10.06
C TYR A 83 6.46 7.35 -9.25
N ARG A 84 7.60 8.02 -9.13
CA ARG A 84 7.68 9.34 -8.50
C ARG A 84 8.04 10.39 -9.53
N PHE A 85 7.32 11.49 -9.49
CA PHE A 85 7.61 12.61 -10.37
C PHE A 85 8.94 13.28 -9.97
N ASN A 86 9.74 13.60 -10.98
CA ASN A 86 10.98 14.32 -10.81
C ASN A 86 10.92 15.59 -11.65
N THR A 87 10.41 16.65 -11.07
CA THR A 87 10.18 17.94 -11.73
C THR A 87 10.58 19.08 -10.81
N SER A 88 10.50 20.33 -11.31
CA SER A 88 10.67 21.53 -10.50
C SER A 88 9.34 22.08 -9.96
N SER A 89 8.23 21.42 -10.24
CA SER A 89 6.89 21.82 -9.80
C SER A 89 6.47 21.15 -8.50
N ASP A 90 5.27 21.44 -8.06
CA ASP A 90 4.67 20.83 -6.86
C ASP A 90 4.47 19.32 -6.98
N LEU A 91 4.49 18.77 -8.19
CA LEU A 91 4.42 17.33 -8.41
C LEU A 91 5.68 16.60 -7.96
N ASN A 92 6.80 17.31 -7.82
CA ASN A 92 8.08 16.68 -7.49
C ASN A 92 8.01 15.83 -6.24
N GLY A 93 8.45 14.58 -6.36
CA GLY A 93 8.51 13.63 -5.24
C GLY A 93 7.19 12.90 -4.96
N HIS A 94 6.08 13.28 -5.59
CA HIS A 94 4.82 12.57 -5.43
C HIS A 94 4.84 11.24 -6.17
N ALA A 95 4.40 10.18 -5.49
CA ALA A 95 4.19 8.87 -6.10
C ALA A 95 2.78 8.82 -6.73
N VAL A 96 2.68 8.26 -7.93
CA VAL A 96 1.40 8.12 -8.64
C VAL A 96 0.39 7.36 -7.77
N GLY A 97 0.80 6.28 -7.14
CA GLY A 97 -0.08 5.50 -6.25
C GLY A 97 -0.61 6.30 -5.07
N ASN A 98 0.21 7.19 -4.50
CA ASN A 98 -0.23 8.06 -3.42
C ASN A 98 -1.33 9.02 -3.88
N LEU A 99 -1.20 9.57 -5.10
CA LEU A 99 -2.21 10.46 -5.67
C LEU A 99 -3.51 9.70 -5.97
N ILE A 100 -3.41 8.48 -6.49
CA ILE A 100 -4.58 7.63 -6.75
C ILE A 100 -5.32 7.33 -5.46
N LEU A 101 -4.61 6.92 -4.40
CA LEU A 101 -5.23 6.61 -3.11
C LEU A 101 -5.88 7.84 -2.49
N THR A 102 -5.23 8.99 -2.59
CA THR A 102 -5.80 10.26 -2.12
C THR A 102 -7.10 10.58 -2.85
N ALA A 103 -7.11 10.43 -4.18
CA ALA A 103 -8.31 10.64 -4.99
C ALA A 103 -9.44 9.67 -4.60
N MET A 104 -9.11 8.40 -4.40
CA MET A 104 -10.10 7.39 -3.98
C MET A 104 -10.71 7.72 -2.63
N LEU A 105 -9.89 8.15 -1.67
CA LEU A 105 -10.38 8.58 -0.36
C LEU A 105 -11.32 9.79 -0.47
N ASP A 106 -10.98 10.75 -1.31
CA ASP A 106 -11.82 11.93 -1.53
C ASP A 106 -13.16 11.56 -2.16
N ILE A 107 -13.15 10.67 -3.15
CA ILE A 107 -14.36 10.20 -3.84
C ILE A 107 -15.27 9.39 -2.91
N THR A 108 -14.69 8.49 -2.12
CA THR A 108 -15.47 7.55 -1.29
C THR A 108 -15.78 8.09 0.10
N GLY A 109 -15.07 9.10 0.56
CA GLY A 109 -15.23 9.65 1.91
C GLY A 109 -14.65 8.79 3.03
N SER A 110 -13.89 7.79 2.67
CA SER A 110 -13.32 6.89 3.69
C SER A 110 -11.99 6.31 3.28
#